data_2b569e38d51f3d34a09b065674044bae
#
_entry.id   2b569e38d51f3d34a09b065674044bae
#
_cell.length_a   1.000
_cell.length_b   1.000
_cell.length_c   1.000
_cell.angle_alpha   90.00
_cell.angle_beta   90.00
_cell.angle_gamma   90.00
#
_symmetry.space_group_name_H-M   'P 1'
#
loop_
_entity.id
_entity.type
_entity.pdbx_description
1 polymer ?
#
loop_
_entity_poly.entity_id
_entity_poly.type
_entity_poly.pdbx_seq_one_letter_code
_entity_poly.pdbx_strand_id
1 'polypeptide(L)'
;MLPSFFESVLQLIIRTSTDLPPDVRAAMKTALGSEPSGTRSSQALTIIAQNIDLAVDTEGAICQDTGMPTFEVKAPVGANQIWMRQQIKDAVSEATRRGKLRPNSVDSITGKNSGDNLGPGTPIVHFDQWERDAIEIKLILKGGGCENTKDRKSVV
;
A
#
# COMPACT_ATOMS: atom_id res chain seq x y z
N MET A 1 4.02 -4.97 -25.89
CA MET A 1 5.26 -4.48 -25.27
C MET A 1 5.12 -4.70 -23.77
N LEU A 2 6.10 -5.31 -23.10
CA LEU A 2 6.05 -5.45 -21.63
C LEU A 2 6.23 -4.07 -20.99
N PRO A 3 5.51 -3.77 -19.89
CA PRO A 3 5.68 -2.51 -19.18
C PRO A 3 7.11 -2.38 -18.63
N SER A 4 7.60 -1.15 -18.51
CA SER A 4 8.88 -0.89 -17.85
C SER A 4 8.81 -1.25 -16.36
N PHE A 5 9.97 -1.39 -15.70
CA PHE A 5 10.01 -1.63 -14.26
C PHE A 5 9.29 -0.53 -13.48
N PHE A 6 9.50 0.74 -13.85
CA PHE A 6 8.80 1.88 -13.27
C PHE A 6 7.27 1.74 -13.40
N GLU A 7 6.77 1.47 -14.60
CA GLU A 7 5.32 1.32 -14.85
C GLU A 7 4.73 0.15 -14.08
N SER A 8 5.46 -0.97 -13.99
CA SER A 8 5.02 -2.14 -13.22
C SER A 8 4.90 -1.82 -11.73
N VAL A 9 5.87 -1.11 -11.17
CA VAL A 9 5.84 -0.66 -9.76
C VAL A 9 4.71 0.36 -9.54
N LEU A 10 4.55 1.32 -10.44
CA LEU A 10 3.48 2.31 -10.36
C LEU A 10 2.10 1.66 -10.39
N GLN A 11 1.88 0.70 -11.29
CA GLN A 11 0.62 -0.06 -11.33
C GLN A 11 0.40 -0.91 -10.08
N LEU A 12 1.47 -1.50 -9.52
CA LEU A 12 1.39 -2.23 -8.26
C LEU A 12 0.92 -1.30 -7.13
N ILE A 13 1.50 -0.10 -7.02
CA ILE A 13 1.10 0.89 -6.01
C ILE A 13 -0.37 1.28 -6.18
N ILE A 14 -0.78 1.62 -7.41
CA ILE A 14 -2.17 2.02 -7.71
C ILE A 14 -3.13 0.91 -7.29
N ARG A 15 -2.91 -0.32 -7.75
CA ARG A 15 -3.78 -1.45 -7.41
C ARG A 15 -3.83 -1.72 -5.91
N THR A 16 -2.69 -1.69 -5.22
CA THR A 16 -2.63 -1.93 -3.78
C THR A 16 -3.36 -0.86 -2.97
N SER A 17 -3.38 0.39 -3.45
CA SER A 17 -4.05 1.50 -2.76
C SER A 17 -5.54 1.61 -3.09
N THR A 18 -6.00 1.08 -4.22
CA THR A 18 -7.37 1.28 -4.72
C THR A 18 -8.22 0.02 -4.73
N ASP A 19 -7.62 -1.15 -4.56
CA ASP A 19 -8.34 -2.42 -4.57
C ASP A 19 -7.84 -3.37 -3.46
N LEU A 20 -8.69 -4.32 -3.08
CA LEU A 20 -8.35 -5.38 -2.14
C LEU A 20 -8.13 -6.70 -2.88
N PRO A 21 -7.24 -7.57 -2.37
CA PRO A 21 -7.08 -8.93 -2.90
C PRO A 21 -8.40 -9.70 -2.92
N PRO A 22 -8.58 -10.62 -3.89
CA PRO A 22 -9.85 -11.36 -4.05
C PRO A 22 -10.27 -12.17 -2.83
N ASP A 23 -9.31 -12.71 -2.07
CA ASP A 23 -9.56 -13.44 -0.83
C ASP A 23 -10.12 -12.53 0.28
N VAL A 24 -9.60 -11.30 0.39
CA VAL A 24 -10.10 -10.30 1.33
C VAL A 24 -11.51 -9.85 0.93
N ARG A 25 -11.76 -9.61 -0.36
CA ARG A 25 -13.10 -9.30 -0.86
C ARG A 25 -14.09 -10.42 -0.57
N ALA A 26 -13.68 -11.69 -0.75
CA ALA A 26 -14.50 -12.85 -0.44
C ALA A 26 -14.83 -12.95 1.05
N ALA A 27 -13.82 -12.71 1.92
CA ALA A 27 -14.02 -12.68 3.37
C ALA A 27 -14.99 -11.57 3.80
N MET A 28 -14.87 -10.36 3.23
CA MET A 28 -15.80 -9.26 3.47
C MET A 28 -17.23 -9.60 3.07
N LYS A 29 -17.41 -10.21 1.91
CA LYS A 29 -18.75 -10.65 1.44
C LYS A 29 -19.35 -11.70 2.38
N THR A 30 -18.54 -12.64 2.85
CA THR A 30 -18.99 -13.67 3.81
C THR A 30 -19.37 -13.04 5.15
N ALA A 31 -18.55 -12.13 5.67
CA ALA A 31 -18.83 -11.43 6.91
C ALA A 31 -20.13 -10.63 6.83
N LEU A 32 -20.34 -9.88 5.74
CA LEU A 32 -21.57 -9.11 5.52
C LEU A 32 -22.80 -10.02 5.45
N GLY A 33 -22.69 -11.18 4.79
CA GLY A 33 -23.79 -12.15 4.65
C GLY A 33 -24.15 -12.88 5.95
N SER A 34 -23.23 -12.95 6.92
CA SER A 34 -23.45 -13.59 8.21
C SER A 34 -23.97 -12.66 9.30
N GLU A 35 -23.87 -11.35 9.11
CA GLU A 35 -24.36 -10.37 10.07
C GLU A 35 -25.88 -10.19 10.00
N PRO A 36 -26.59 -10.18 11.13
CA PRO A 36 -28.02 -9.90 11.14
C PRO A 36 -28.33 -8.52 10.57
N SER A 37 -29.30 -8.43 9.70
CA SER A 37 -29.70 -7.16 9.06
C SER A 37 -30.15 -6.14 10.11
N GLY A 38 -29.81 -4.85 9.90
CA GLY A 38 -30.18 -3.75 10.77
C GLY A 38 -29.29 -3.56 12.00
N THR A 39 -28.30 -4.42 12.23
CA THR A 39 -27.30 -4.23 13.28
C THR A 39 -26.28 -3.14 12.91
N ARG A 40 -25.62 -2.55 13.90
CA ARG A 40 -24.52 -1.60 13.68
C ARG A 40 -23.35 -2.25 12.91
N SER A 41 -23.08 -3.53 13.18
CA SER A 41 -22.04 -4.30 12.47
C SER A 41 -22.39 -4.44 10.99
N SER A 42 -23.63 -4.83 10.67
CA SER A 42 -24.11 -4.94 9.30
C SER A 42 -24.03 -3.61 8.54
N GLN A 43 -24.42 -2.51 9.19
CA GLN A 43 -24.32 -1.17 8.61
C GLN A 43 -22.87 -0.76 8.35
N ALA A 44 -21.96 -0.99 9.31
CA ALA A 44 -20.54 -0.70 9.15
C ALA A 44 -19.91 -1.50 8.02
N LEU A 45 -20.15 -2.81 7.95
CA LEU A 45 -19.67 -3.67 6.87
C LEU A 45 -20.20 -3.25 5.49
N THR A 46 -21.46 -2.83 5.42
CA THR A 46 -22.05 -2.31 4.19
C THR A 46 -21.33 -1.05 3.72
N ILE A 47 -21.06 -0.11 4.60
CA ILE A 47 -20.34 1.14 4.26
C ILE A 47 -18.91 0.82 3.81
N ILE A 48 -18.23 -0.12 4.49
CA ILE A 48 -16.89 -0.54 4.11
C ILE A 48 -16.89 -1.18 2.72
N ALA A 49 -17.83 -2.08 2.44
CA ALA A 49 -17.96 -2.72 1.12
C ALA A 49 -18.20 -1.70 0.01
N GLN A 50 -19.11 -0.75 0.23
CA GLN A 50 -19.38 0.35 -0.70
C GLN A 50 -18.15 1.22 -0.92
N ASN A 51 -17.38 1.53 0.13
CA ASN A 51 -16.14 2.29 0.01
C ASN A 51 -15.09 1.56 -0.84
N ILE A 52 -14.98 0.23 -0.69
CA ILE A 52 -14.05 -0.58 -1.49
C ILE A 52 -14.44 -0.54 -2.97
N ASP A 53 -15.73 -0.69 -3.29
CA ASP A 53 -16.20 -0.63 -4.66
C ASP A 53 -16.02 0.76 -5.27
N LEU A 54 -16.35 1.81 -4.52
CA LEU A 54 -16.14 3.19 -4.96
C LEU A 54 -14.65 3.51 -5.19
N ALA A 55 -13.77 2.98 -4.36
CA ALA A 55 -12.33 3.16 -4.51
C ALA A 55 -11.82 2.56 -5.82
N VAL A 56 -12.32 1.37 -6.21
CA VAL A 56 -11.99 0.75 -7.50
C VAL A 56 -12.53 1.59 -8.66
N ASP A 57 -13.81 1.96 -8.61
CA ASP A 57 -14.49 2.66 -9.70
C ASP A 57 -13.88 4.05 -9.98
N THR A 58 -13.44 4.74 -8.94
CA THR A 58 -12.84 6.06 -9.04
C THR A 58 -11.31 6.06 -9.05
N GLU A 59 -10.69 4.86 -8.92
CA GLU A 59 -9.25 4.73 -8.64
C GLU A 59 -8.80 5.61 -7.46
N GLY A 60 -9.64 5.72 -6.45
CA GLY A 60 -9.36 6.45 -5.21
C GLY A 60 -8.71 5.57 -4.15
N ALA A 61 -7.96 6.16 -3.22
CA ALA A 61 -7.38 5.40 -2.13
C ALA A 61 -8.47 4.86 -1.18
N ILE A 62 -8.44 3.55 -0.90
CA ILE A 62 -9.40 2.88 0.01
C ILE A 62 -9.32 3.47 1.42
N CYS A 63 -8.12 3.78 1.87
CA CYS A 63 -7.86 4.27 3.23
C CYS A 63 -6.95 5.50 3.19
N GLN A 64 -7.10 6.36 4.21
CA GLN A 64 -6.20 7.51 4.39
C GLN A 64 -4.79 7.10 4.79
N ASP A 65 -4.63 5.90 5.31
CA ASP A 65 -3.39 5.39 5.90
C ASP A 65 -2.58 4.56 4.87
N THR A 66 -2.35 5.15 3.68
CA THR A 66 -1.58 4.55 2.58
C THR A 66 -0.12 5.00 2.52
N GLY A 67 0.36 5.72 3.54
CA GLY A 67 1.52 6.59 3.43
C GLY A 67 2.90 6.00 3.69
N MET A 68 3.02 4.75 4.15
CA MET A 68 4.34 4.11 4.37
C MET A 68 4.52 2.87 3.49
N PRO A 69 4.89 3.05 2.21
CA PRO A 69 5.11 1.93 1.31
C PRO A 69 6.32 1.11 1.76
N THR A 70 6.11 -0.19 1.96
CA THR A 70 7.18 -1.16 2.25
C THR A 70 7.23 -2.17 1.11
N PHE A 71 8.38 -2.26 0.45
CA PHE A 71 8.63 -3.16 -0.67
C PHE A 71 9.55 -4.29 -0.26
N GLU A 72 9.18 -5.51 -0.60
CA GLU A 72 10.05 -6.68 -0.60
C GLU A 72 10.34 -7.04 -2.06
N VAL A 73 11.60 -6.95 -2.47
CA VAL A 73 12.05 -7.16 -3.84
C VAL A 73 12.98 -8.35 -3.89
N LYS A 74 12.59 -9.40 -4.63
CA LYS A 74 13.49 -10.49 -4.99
C LYS A 74 14.00 -10.27 -6.40
N ALA A 75 15.30 -10.23 -6.57
CA ALA A 75 15.94 -9.93 -7.85
C ALA A 75 17.05 -10.93 -8.18
N PRO A 76 17.35 -11.17 -9.46
CA PRO A 76 18.48 -11.98 -9.88
C PRO A 76 19.80 -11.51 -9.27
N VAL A 77 20.75 -12.43 -9.10
CA VAL A 77 22.11 -12.06 -8.73
C VAL A 77 22.70 -11.10 -9.77
N GLY A 78 23.30 -10.00 -9.31
CA GLY A 78 23.86 -8.97 -10.19
C GLY A 78 22.88 -7.91 -10.68
N ALA A 79 21.59 -7.99 -10.32
CA ALA A 79 20.64 -6.94 -10.64
C ALA A 79 21.03 -5.60 -10.00
N ASN A 80 20.84 -4.50 -10.76
CA ASN A 80 21.18 -3.16 -10.28
C ASN A 80 20.14 -2.64 -9.26
N GLN A 81 20.37 -2.97 -8.01
CA GLN A 81 19.47 -2.60 -6.90
C GLN A 81 19.42 -1.08 -6.67
N ILE A 82 20.50 -0.34 -6.99
CA ILE A 82 20.52 1.13 -6.88
C ILE A 82 19.52 1.74 -7.86
N TRP A 83 19.58 1.30 -9.12
CA TRP A 83 18.65 1.74 -10.15
C TRP A 83 17.20 1.34 -9.80
N MET A 84 16.97 0.09 -9.37
CA MET A 84 15.64 -0.38 -8.96
C MET A 84 15.07 0.45 -7.82
N ARG A 85 15.86 0.76 -6.81
CA ARG A 85 15.46 1.62 -5.69
C ARG A 85 15.05 3.02 -6.16
N GLN A 86 15.78 3.60 -7.12
CA GLN A 86 15.42 4.89 -7.68
C GLN A 86 14.10 4.82 -8.43
N GLN A 87 13.88 3.80 -9.25
CA GLN A 87 12.61 3.60 -9.96
C GLN A 87 11.41 3.42 -9.01
N ILE A 88 11.62 2.73 -7.88
CA ILE A 88 10.59 2.59 -6.83
C ILE A 88 10.27 3.95 -6.22
N LYS A 89 11.27 4.76 -5.89
CA LYS A 89 11.06 6.12 -5.37
C LYS A 89 10.30 7.00 -6.36
N ASP A 90 10.69 6.98 -7.63
CA ASP A 90 10.02 7.73 -8.68
C ASP A 90 8.55 7.31 -8.83
N ALA A 91 8.27 6.01 -8.75
CA ALA A 91 6.91 5.48 -8.80
C ALA A 91 6.06 5.89 -7.58
N VAL A 92 6.65 5.90 -6.37
CA VAL A 92 5.97 6.37 -5.14
C VAL A 92 5.63 7.87 -5.25
N SER A 93 6.58 8.68 -5.69
CA SER A 93 6.37 10.12 -5.92
C SER A 93 5.26 10.36 -6.94
N GLU A 94 5.29 9.66 -8.06
CA GLU A 94 4.29 9.78 -9.12
C GLU A 94 2.90 9.30 -8.67
N ALA A 95 2.80 8.18 -7.94
CA ALA A 95 1.54 7.71 -7.37
C ALA A 95 0.94 8.74 -6.38
N THR A 96 1.79 9.38 -5.58
CA THR A 96 1.39 10.45 -4.66
C THR A 96 0.89 11.66 -5.44
N ARG A 97 1.61 12.10 -6.47
CA ARG A 97 1.22 13.20 -7.34
C ARG A 97 -0.13 12.94 -8.03
N ARG A 98 -0.43 11.71 -8.39
CA ARG A 98 -1.72 11.28 -8.97
C ARG A 98 -2.85 11.14 -7.93
N GLY A 99 -2.58 11.39 -6.66
CA GLY A 99 -3.57 11.22 -5.59
C GLY A 99 -3.91 9.76 -5.26
N LYS A 100 -3.07 8.81 -5.69
CA LYS A 100 -3.25 7.37 -5.40
C LYS A 100 -2.68 6.98 -4.04
N LEU A 101 -1.77 7.78 -3.51
CA LEU A 101 -1.25 7.72 -2.14
C LEU A 101 -1.47 9.07 -1.48
N ARG A 102 -1.80 9.06 -0.20
CA ARG A 102 -1.82 10.28 0.60
C ARG A 102 -0.40 10.64 1.02
N PRO A 103 -0.02 11.94 1.01
CA PRO A 103 1.30 12.38 1.44
C PRO A 103 1.41 12.34 2.97
N ASN A 104 1.74 11.18 3.52
CA ASN A 104 1.82 10.94 4.97
C ASN A 104 3.27 10.95 5.51
N SER A 105 4.27 11.10 4.63
CA SER A 105 5.67 11.13 5.05
C SER A 105 6.02 12.47 5.68
N VAL A 106 6.26 12.46 6.98
CA VAL A 106 6.62 13.64 7.78
C VAL A 106 8.01 13.42 8.39
N ASP A 107 8.89 14.39 8.21
CA ASP A 107 10.19 14.42 8.88
C ASP A 107 9.99 14.54 10.39
N SER A 108 10.52 13.58 11.15
CA SER A 108 10.31 13.48 12.60
C SER A 108 11.01 14.58 13.41
N ILE A 109 11.99 15.26 12.81
CA ILE A 109 12.75 16.33 13.47
C ILE A 109 12.13 17.69 13.18
N THR A 110 11.82 17.94 11.91
CA THR A 110 11.33 19.26 11.47
C THR A 110 9.81 19.38 11.45
N GLY A 111 9.08 18.23 11.49
CA GLY A 111 7.64 18.19 11.34
C GLY A 111 7.14 18.52 9.93
N LYS A 112 8.04 18.66 8.94
CA LYS A 112 7.67 19.01 7.57
C LYS A 112 7.24 17.76 6.80
N ASN A 113 6.12 17.87 6.07
CA ASN A 113 5.68 16.86 5.14
C ASN A 113 6.43 17.01 3.81
N SER A 114 6.94 15.92 3.25
CA SER A 114 7.64 15.93 1.96
C SER A 114 6.72 16.20 0.77
N GLY A 115 5.44 15.88 0.89
CA GLY A 115 4.44 16.03 -0.17
C GLY A 115 4.45 14.94 -1.24
N ASP A 116 5.49 14.12 -1.29
CA ASP A 116 5.72 13.09 -2.30
C ASP A 116 5.92 11.67 -1.72
N ASN A 117 5.74 11.51 -0.41
CA ASN A 117 6.04 10.31 0.35
C ASN A 117 7.49 9.82 0.29
N LEU A 118 8.42 10.70 -0.07
CA LEU A 118 9.85 10.47 0.00
C LEU A 118 10.43 11.23 1.20
N GLY A 119 11.10 10.51 2.07
CA GLY A 119 11.69 11.10 3.28
C GLY A 119 12.74 10.19 3.89
N PRO A 120 13.32 10.56 5.03
CA PRO A 120 14.24 9.69 5.75
C PRO A 120 13.55 8.35 6.06
N GLY A 121 14.09 7.25 5.48
CA GLY A 121 13.54 5.91 5.68
C GLY A 121 12.28 5.55 4.88
N THR A 122 11.78 6.42 3.99
CA THR A 122 10.59 6.14 3.18
C THR A 122 10.85 6.37 1.69
N PRO A 123 10.40 5.46 0.79
CA PRO A 123 9.83 4.13 1.04
C PRO A 123 10.84 3.15 1.63
N ILE A 124 10.35 2.17 2.40
CA ILE A 124 11.18 1.07 2.87
C ILE A 124 11.32 0.06 1.74
N VAL A 125 12.55 -0.33 1.40
CA VAL A 125 12.81 -1.30 0.33
C VAL A 125 13.82 -2.34 0.83
N HIS A 126 13.35 -3.57 0.93
CA HIS A 126 14.17 -4.75 1.23
C HIS A 126 14.51 -5.46 -0.06
N PHE A 127 15.77 -5.83 -0.25
CA PHE A 127 16.21 -6.61 -1.40
C PHE A 127 16.74 -7.96 -0.95
N ASP A 128 16.23 -9.01 -1.59
CA ASP A 128 16.76 -10.36 -1.52
C ASP A 128 17.22 -10.78 -2.92
N GLN A 129 18.28 -11.54 -2.99
CA GLN A 129 18.74 -12.14 -4.25
C GLN A 129 18.27 -13.59 -4.35
N TRP A 130 17.97 -14.02 -5.56
CA TRP A 130 17.61 -15.39 -5.88
C TRP A 130 18.19 -15.85 -7.21
N GLU A 131 18.16 -17.16 -7.47
CA GLU A 131 18.74 -17.76 -8.68
C GLU A 131 17.80 -17.69 -9.91
N ARG A 132 16.56 -17.18 -9.75
CA ARG A 132 15.61 -17.07 -10.87
C ARG A 132 15.92 -15.84 -11.69
N ASP A 133 15.79 -15.97 -13.03
CA ASP A 133 15.86 -14.83 -13.96
C ASP A 133 14.51 -14.08 -14.01
N ALA A 134 14.08 -13.58 -12.86
CA ALA A 134 12.83 -12.86 -12.70
C ALA A 134 12.92 -11.89 -11.51
N ILE A 135 12.10 -10.85 -11.51
CA ILE A 135 11.93 -9.94 -10.39
C ILE A 135 10.55 -10.17 -9.80
N GLU A 136 10.49 -10.41 -8.49
CA GLU A 136 9.25 -10.46 -7.71
C GLU A 136 9.21 -9.27 -6.78
N ILE A 137 8.09 -8.54 -6.77
CA ILE A 137 7.89 -7.40 -5.88
C ILE A 137 6.60 -7.61 -5.11
N LYS A 138 6.70 -7.52 -3.79
CA LYS A 138 5.55 -7.42 -2.89
C LYS A 138 5.51 -6.01 -2.31
N LEU A 139 4.31 -5.46 -2.21
CA LEU A 139 4.07 -4.15 -1.62
C LEU A 139 3.09 -4.28 -0.46
N ILE A 140 3.47 -3.69 0.65
CA ILE A 140 2.59 -3.46 1.79
C ILE A 140 2.48 -1.95 1.99
N LEU A 141 1.27 -1.43 1.95
CA LEU A 141 0.98 -0.05 2.33
C LEU A 141 0.67 -0.03 3.82
N LYS A 142 1.65 0.40 4.61
CA LYS A 142 1.57 0.37 6.06
C LYS A 142 1.01 1.67 6.60
N GLY A 143 -0.05 1.57 7.42
CA GLY A 143 -0.55 2.69 8.20
C GLY A 143 0.37 3.04 9.37
N GLY A 144 0.43 4.33 9.72
CA GLY A 144 1.25 4.82 10.83
C GLY A 144 0.48 5.05 12.13
N GLY A 145 -0.83 5.32 12.06
CA GLY A 145 -1.64 5.73 13.19
C GLY A 145 -2.25 4.57 13.98
N CYS A 146 -2.98 3.70 13.32
CA CYS A 146 -3.73 2.62 13.97
C CYS A 146 -2.85 1.51 14.55
N GLU A 147 -1.68 1.27 13.98
CA GLU A 147 -0.77 0.22 14.44
C GLU A 147 -0.06 0.60 15.74
N ASN A 148 0.30 1.86 15.92
CA ASN A 148 0.98 2.34 17.13
C ASN A 148 0.07 2.32 18.37
N THR A 149 -1.24 2.27 18.19
CA THR A 149 -2.19 2.20 19.31
C THR A 149 -2.50 0.76 19.75
N LYS A 150 -2.20 -0.24 18.91
CA LYS A 150 -2.46 -1.66 19.20
C LYS A 150 -1.48 -2.27 20.20
N ASP A 151 -0.23 -1.82 20.20
CA ASP A 151 0.84 -2.38 21.05
C ASP A 151 0.73 -1.99 22.53
N ARG A 152 -0.09 -1.02 22.88
CA ARG A 152 -0.28 -0.66 24.28
C ARG A 152 -1.19 -1.59 25.09
N LYS A 153 -1.88 -2.53 24.45
CA LYS A 153 -2.77 -3.49 25.12
C LYS A 153 -2.15 -4.87 25.37
N SER A 154 -0.96 -5.12 24.85
CA SER A 154 -0.30 -6.42 25.03
C SER A 154 0.75 -6.44 26.13
N VAL A 155 0.82 -5.41 26.96
CA VAL A 155 1.69 -5.34 28.13
C VAL A 155 0.82 -5.12 29.38
N VAL A 156 0.01 -6.12 29.69
CA VAL A 156 -0.50 -6.38 31.06
C VAL A 156 -0.53 -7.88 31.27
#